data_a94ed4d180fb63d860b575e21cc7cf6e
#
_entry.id   a94ed4d180fb63d860b575e21cc7cf6e
#
_cell.length_a   1.000
_cell.length_b   1.000
_cell.length_c   1.000
_cell.angle_alpha   90.00
_cell.angle_beta   90.00
_cell.angle_gamma   90.00
#
_symmetry.space_group_name_H-M   'P 1'
#
loop_
_entity.id
_entity.type
_entity.pdbx_description
1 polymer ?
#
loop_
_entity_poly.entity_id
_entity_poly.type
_entity_poly.pdbx_seq_one_letter_code
_entity_poly.pdbx_strand_id
1 'polypeptide(L)'
;TLLLMLSGLTTNALASGRVNARAAVMIDASTGQVLYEQNANQKLPVASISKLLTVAVVHDELKQRIITANTRVNVSADVAASASVSAYSAIGGQEGQSYTVRELLNAAMVKSADGATLALAEADGSDLEEFNLKMDQKAKEIGLRNFTIVNPVGLTNGDLKGLKLGQYANDTENEMTAKDAALLARYLVQAYPEL
;
A
#
# COMPACT_ATOMS: atom_id res chain seq x y z
N THR A 1 55.14 19.34 -4.06
CA THR A 1 53.77 19.92 -3.99
C THR A 1 52.81 18.84 -3.47
N LEU A 2 52.45 18.93 -2.17
CA LEU A 2 51.59 17.99 -1.48
C LEU A 2 50.12 18.48 -1.65
N LEU A 3 49.35 17.77 -2.45
CA LEU A 3 47.93 18.06 -2.68
C LEU A 3 47.09 17.43 -1.52
N LEU A 4 46.71 18.24 -0.52
CA LEU A 4 45.76 17.83 0.50
C LEU A 4 44.35 17.68 -0.14
N MET A 5 43.91 16.43 -0.30
CA MET A 5 42.50 16.13 -0.60
C MET A 5 41.69 16.36 0.68
N LEU A 6 41.01 17.48 0.78
CA LEU A 6 40.00 17.75 1.80
C LEU A 6 38.76 16.93 1.43
N SER A 7 38.62 15.73 1.98
CA SER A 7 37.40 14.98 1.95
C SER A 7 36.39 15.70 2.86
N GLY A 8 35.51 16.48 2.26
CA GLY A 8 34.39 17.12 2.96
C GLY A 8 33.48 16.06 3.54
N LEU A 9 33.58 15.83 4.84
CA LEU A 9 32.56 15.13 5.62
C LEU A 9 31.29 16.00 5.61
N THR A 10 30.36 15.71 4.71
CA THR A 10 29.00 16.26 4.79
C THR A 10 28.32 15.62 6.00
N THR A 11 28.35 16.30 7.13
CA THR A 11 27.50 15.94 8.27
C THR A 11 26.07 16.21 7.86
N ASN A 12 25.29 15.15 7.64
CA ASN A 12 23.86 15.27 7.48
C ASN A 12 23.26 15.75 8.82
N ALA A 13 22.89 17.01 8.89
CA ALA A 13 22.15 17.54 10.02
C ALA A 13 20.72 16.98 9.96
N LEU A 14 20.45 15.94 10.74
CA LEU A 14 19.10 15.49 10.98
C LEU A 14 18.35 16.58 11.78
N ALA A 15 17.09 16.88 11.37
CA ALA A 15 16.27 17.82 12.11
C ALA A 15 16.11 17.34 13.56
N SER A 16 16.43 18.19 14.53
CA SER A 16 16.29 17.90 15.95
C SER A 16 14.92 18.38 16.44
N GLY A 17 14.10 17.47 16.94
CA GLY A 17 12.76 17.74 17.48
C GLY A 17 11.93 16.48 17.47
N ARG A 18 11.06 16.29 18.47
CA ARG A 18 10.11 15.17 18.46
C ARG A 18 8.77 15.63 17.89
N VAL A 19 8.23 14.84 16.98
CA VAL A 19 6.84 15.01 16.52
C VAL A 19 5.91 14.18 17.40
N ASN A 20 4.65 14.60 17.52
CA ASN A 20 3.64 13.87 18.29
C ASN A 20 3.14 12.66 17.46
N ALA A 21 3.99 11.66 17.30
CA ALA A 21 3.72 10.41 16.61
C ALA A 21 4.48 9.26 17.26
N ARG A 22 3.98 8.02 17.12
CA ARG A 22 4.67 6.81 17.58
C ARG A 22 5.96 6.56 16.80
N ALA A 23 5.90 6.75 15.51
CA ALA A 23 7.04 6.69 14.58
C ALA A 23 6.87 7.75 13.49
N ALA A 24 7.98 8.28 12.98
CA ALA A 24 7.99 9.23 11.88
C ALA A 24 9.30 9.14 11.08
N VAL A 25 9.22 9.44 9.80
CA VAL A 25 10.39 9.59 8.94
C VAL A 25 10.09 10.68 7.90
N MET A 26 11.11 11.41 7.52
CA MET A 26 11.10 12.32 6.37
C MET A 26 12.26 11.92 5.46
N ILE A 27 11.97 11.72 4.19
CA ILE A 27 12.98 11.44 3.17
C ILE A 27 12.88 12.45 2.04
N ASP A 28 14.01 12.75 1.44
CA ASP A 28 14.04 13.46 0.17
C ASP A 28 13.54 12.52 -0.93
N ALA A 29 12.49 12.92 -1.64
CA ALA A 29 11.84 12.06 -2.63
C ALA A 29 12.75 11.76 -3.83
N SER A 30 13.66 12.66 -4.20
CA SER A 30 14.56 12.48 -5.33
C SER A 30 15.72 11.55 -5.01
N THR A 31 16.36 11.75 -3.87
CA THR A 31 17.59 11.03 -3.49
C THR A 31 17.32 9.83 -2.59
N GLY A 32 16.20 9.83 -1.84
CA GLY A 32 15.92 8.85 -0.77
C GLY A 32 16.67 9.13 0.53
N GLN A 33 17.39 10.26 0.63
CA GLN A 33 18.09 10.64 1.83
C GLN A 33 17.14 10.86 3.00
N VAL A 34 17.47 10.29 4.17
CA VAL A 34 16.69 10.51 5.40
C VAL A 34 17.03 11.90 5.93
N LEU A 35 16.01 12.75 6.09
CA LEU A 35 16.11 14.11 6.61
C LEU A 35 15.68 14.18 8.09
N TYR A 36 14.79 13.28 8.52
CA TYR A 36 14.34 13.14 9.90
C TYR A 36 13.89 11.71 10.17
N GLU A 37 14.14 11.21 11.37
CA GLU A 37 13.60 9.93 11.82
C GLU A 37 13.32 9.90 13.31
N GLN A 38 12.21 9.26 13.68
CA GLN A 38 11.80 8.96 15.05
C GLN A 38 11.19 7.57 15.05
N ASN A 39 11.78 6.62 15.75
CA ASN A 39 11.33 5.22 15.80
C ASN A 39 11.04 4.63 14.41
N ALA A 40 11.76 5.08 13.36
CA ALA A 40 11.42 4.84 11.96
C ALA A 40 11.42 3.36 11.56
N ASN A 41 12.08 2.49 12.34
CA ASN A 41 12.14 1.04 12.15
C ASN A 41 11.15 0.26 13.04
N GLN A 42 10.31 0.95 13.82
CA GLN A 42 9.26 0.30 14.61
C GLN A 42 8.14 -0.16 13.68
N LYS A 43 7.83 -1.46 13.68
CA LYS A 43 6.71 -2.02 12.94
C LYS A 43 5.40 -1.70 13.65
N LEU A 44 4.46 -1.13 12.93
CA LEU A 44 3.18 -0.65 13.44
C LEU A 44 2.06 -0.99 12.46
N PRO A 45 0.82 -1.18 12.94
CA PRO A 45 -0.37 -1.26 12.09
C PRO A 45 -0.49 -0.04 11.19
N VAL A 46 -0.77 -0.26 9.91
CA VAL A 46 -0.78 0.80 8.90
C VAL A 46 -2.13 1.03 8.25
N ALA A 47 -3.12 0.22 8.56
CA ALA A 47 -4.48 0.38 8.04
C ALA A 47 -4.46 0.68 6.52
N SER A 48 -5.19 1.70 6.08
CA SER A 48 -5.36 2.06 4.67
C SER A 48 -4.09 2.52 3.92
N ILE A 49 -2.96 2.72 4.59
CA ILE A 49 -1.66 2.88 3.90
C ILE A 49 -1.36 1.63 3.05
N SER A 50 -1.88 0.47 3.44
CA SER A 50 -1.82 -0.78 2.69
C SER A 50 -2.28 -0.66 1.24
N LYS A 51 -3.29 0.18 0.97
CA LYS A 51 -3.87 0.41 -0.36
C LYS A 51 -2.86 1.00 -1.36
N LEU A 52 -1.85 1.71 -0.86
CA LEU A 52 -0.75 2.19 -1.71
C LEU A 52 -0.01 1.01 -2.37
N LEU A 53 0.19 -0.07 -1.64
CA LEU A 53 0.83 -1.27 -2.19
C LEU A 53 -0.08 -2.00 -3.17
N THR A 54 -1.38 -2.09 -2.89
CA THR A 54 -2.39 -2.61 -3.83
C THR A 54 -2.37 -1.84 -5.14
N VAL A 55 -2.35 -0.50 -5.06
CA VAL A 55 -2.28 0.37 -6.23
C VAL A 55 -0.98 0.15 -7.02
N ALA A 56 0.15 -0.06 -6.34
CA ALA A 56 1.41 -0.38 -7.01
C ALA A 56 1.33 -1.68 -7.84
N VAL A 57 0.69 -2.72 -7.30
CA VAL A 57 0.47 -3.99 -8.02
C VAL A 57 -0.44 -3.77 -9.23
N VAL A 58 -1.60 -3.12 -9.03
CA VAL A 58 -2.56 -2.84 -10.11
C VAL A 58 -1.94 -2.00 -11.24
N HIS A 59 -1.11 -1.03 -10.90
CA HIS A 59 -0.40 -0.23 -11.92
C HIS A 59 0.64 -1.05 -12.70
N ASP A 60 1.30 -2.01 -12.07
CA ASP A 60 2.16 -2.94 -12.80
C ASP A 60 1.36 -3.81 -13.76
N GLU A 61 0.20 -4.30 -13.35
CA GLU A 61 -0.70 -5.08 -14.21
C GLU A 61 -1.21 -4.25 -15.41
N LEU A 62 -1.53 -2.97 -15.19
CA LEU A 62 -1.86 -2.02 -16.27
C LEU A 62 -0.68 -1.83 -17.24
N LYS A 63 0.52 -1.65 -16.72
CA LYS A 63 1.75 -1.47 -17.50
C LYS A 63 2.09 -2.70 -18.33
N GLN A 64 1.89 -3.88 -17.75
CA GLN A 64 2.09 -5.18 -18.41
C GLN A 64 0.91 -5.56 -19.32
N ARG A 65 -0.16 -4.78 -19.35
CA ARG A 65 -1.39 -5.03 -20.14
C ARG A 65 -2.10 -6.34 -19.74
N ILE A 66 -1.94 -6.79 -18.51
CA ILE A 66 -2.71 -7.89 -17.92
C ILE A 66 -4.17 -7.44 -17.80
N ILE A 67 -4.36 -6.21 -17.32
CA ILE A 67 -5.64 -5.50 -17.30
C ILE A 67 -5.50 -4.14 -17.99
N THR A 68 -6.62 -3.47 -18.24
CA THR A 68 -6.68 -2.11 -18.78
C THR A 68 -7.48 -1.21 -17.87
N ALA A 69 -7.33 0.11 -17.99
CA ALA A 69 -8.14 1.06 -17.23
C ALA A 69 -9.66 0.91 -17.48
N ASN A 70 -10.05 0.33 -18.61
CA ASN A 70 -11.45 0.07 -18.99
C ASN A 70 -11.90 -1.37 -18.71
N THR A 71 -11.00 -2.25 -18.20
CA THR A 71 -11.38 -3.59 -17.76
C THR A 71 -12.48 -3.46 -16.72
N ARG A 72 -13.57 -4.20 -16.90
CA ARG A 72 -14.72 -4.20 -16.00
C ARG A 72 -14.58 -5.31 -14.97
N VAL A 73 -14.75 -4.94 -13.72
CA VAL A 73 -14.70 -5.84 -12.58
C VAL A 73 -16.09 -5.91 -11.98
N ASN A 74 -16.62 -7.12 -11.84
CA ASN A 74 -17.89 -7.36 -11.15
C ASN A 74 -17.62 -7.56 -9.66
N VAL A 75 -18.33 -6.83 -8.81
CA VAL A 75 -18.22 -6.96 -7.36
C VAL A 75 -18.79 -8.31 -6.93
N SER A 76 -17.95 -9.16 -6.35
CA SER A 76 -18.35 -10.47 -5.81
C SER A 76 -19.15 -10.31 -4.50
N ALA A 77 -19.91 -11.34 -4.14
CA ALA A 77 -20.64 -11.38 -2.86
C ALA A 77 -19.70 -11.24 -1.66
N ASP A 78 -18.53 -11.87 -1.71
CA ASP A 78 -17.53 -11.81 -0.64
C ASP A 78 -16.91 -10.42 -0.50
N VAL A 79 -16.63 -9.73 -1.61
CA VAL A 79 -16.20 -8.32 -1.61
C VAL A 79 -17.27 -7.43 -1.00
N ALA A 80 -18.54 -7.61 -1.39
CA ALA A 80 -19.65 -6.84 -0.85
C ALA A 80 -19.83 -7.06 0.66
N ALA A 81 -19.74 -8.30 1.12
CA ALA A 81 -19.84 -8.65 2.54
C ALA A 81 -18.70 -8.03 3.35
N SER A 82 -17.45 -8.05 2.85
CA SER A 82 -16.29 -7.43 3.49
C SER A 82 -16.38 -5.91 3.49
N ALA A 83 -16.81 -5.30 2.39
CA ALA A 83 -16.99 -3.86 2.27
C ALA A 83 -18.03 -3.29 3.25
N SER A 84 -19.01 -4.08 3.66
CA SER A 84 -20.07 -3.66 4.60
C SER A 84 -19.60 -3.39 6.03
N VAL A 85 -18.39 -3.85 6.38
CA VAL A 85 -17.82 -3.68 7.74
C VAL A 85 -17.36 -2.25 7.97
N SER A 86 -16.91 -1.57 6.93
CA SER A 86 -16.40 -0.20 7.04
C SER A 86 -17.46 0.84 6.68
N ALA A 87 -17.81 1.72 7.63
CA ALA A 87 -18.75 2.83 7.42
C ALA A 87 -18.31 3.82 6.33
N TYR A 88 -17.04 3.76 5.89
CA TYR A 88 -16.43 4.70 4.94
C TYR A 88 -16.34 4.18 3.51
N SER A 89 -16.80 2.96 3.21
CA SER A 89 -16.41 2.27 1.99
C SER A 89 -17.50 1.73 1.08
N ALA A 90 -18.69 2.33 1.11
CA ALA A 90 -19.83 1.90 0.27
C ALA A 90 -19.60 2.01 -1.25
N ILE A 91 -18.52 2.68 -1.70
CA ILE A 91 -18.22 2.83 -3.13
C ILE A 91 -17.48 1.56 -3.60
N GLY A 92 -18.02 0.93 -4.65
CA GLY A 92 -17.41 -0.29 -5.23
C GLY A 92 -17.65 -1.56 -4.40
N GLY A 93 -18.56 -1.53 -3.43
CA GLY A 93 -18.86 -2.64 -2.53
C GLY A 93 -20.27 -3.22 -2.66
N GLN A 94 -21.01 -2.96 -3.73
CA GLN A 94 -22.34 -3.53 -3.92
C GLN A 94 -22.29 -4.75 -4.84
N GLU A 95 -22.74 -5.89 -4.33
CA GLU A 95 -22.78 -7.15 -5.08
C GLU A 95 -23.45 -6.99 -6.45
N GLY A 96 -22.87 -7.60 -7.46
CA GLY A 96 -23.35 -7.61 -8.85
C GLY A 96 -23.18 -6.31 -9.60
N GLN A 97 -22.74 -5.22 -8.97
CA GLN A 97 -22.37 -4.02 -9.71
C GLN A 97 -21.03 -4.20 -10.41
N SER A 98 -20.86 -3.51 -11.52
CA SER A 98 -19.65 -3.59 -12.35
C SER A 98 -19.04 -2.21 -12.51
N TYR A 99 -17.74 -2.10 -12.22
CA TYR A 99 -16.95 -0.89 -12.33
C TYR A 99 -15.74 -1.10 -13.21
N THR A 100 -15.25 -0.05 -13.83
CA THR A 100 -13.95 -0.07 -14.50
C THR A 100 -12.80 -0.01 -13.48
N VAL A 101 -11.65 -0.56 -13.83
CA VAL A 101 -10.42 -0.44 -13.02
C VAL A 101 -10.11 1.02 -12.68
N ARG A 102 -10.33 1.95 -13.62
CA ARG A 102 -10.16 3.40 -13.40
C ARG A 102 -11.08 3.93 -12.30
N GLU A 103 -12.36 3.56 -12.31
CA GLU A 103 -13.34 3.99 -11.30
C GLU A 103 -12.97 3.43 -9.93
N LEU A 104 -12.53 2.17 -9.87
CA LEU A 104 -12.12 1.52 -8.63
C LEU A 104 -10.83 2.15 -8.07
N LEU A 105 -9.83 2.45 -8.91
CA LEU A 105 -8.60 3.15 -8.49
C LEU A 105 -8.93 4.52 -7.90
N ASN A 106 -9.79 5.30 -8.56
CA ASN A 106 -10.23 6.60 -8.05
C ASN A 106 -10.95 6.47 -6.70
N ALA A 107 -11.83 5.49 -6.55
CA ALA A 107 -12.55 5.26 -5.29
C ALA A 107 -11.58 4.82 -4.18
N ALA A 108 -10.63 3.93 -4.47
CA ALA A 108 -9.62 3.46 -3.53
C ALA A 108 -8.73 4.61 -3.03
N MET A 109 -8.24 5.47 -3.94
CA MET A 109 -7.28 6.54 -3.60
C MET A 109 -7.95 7.78 -3.01
N VAL A 110 -9.10 8.22 -3.53
CA VAL A 110 -9.75 9.47 -3.08
C VAL A 110 -10.60 9.27 -1.83
N LYS A 111 -11.27 8.11 -1.72
CA LYS A 111 -12.20 7.80 -0.62
C LYS A 111 -11.72 6.68 0.29
N SER A 112 -10.53 6.13 0.01
CA SER A 112 -10.03 4.96 0.73
C SER A 112 -11.04 3.80 0.76
N ALA A 113 -11.79 3.61 -0.34
CA ALA A 113 -12.90 2.67 -0.42
C ALA A 113 -12.40 1.21 -0.39
N ASP A 114 -12.73 0.49 0.69
CA ASP A 114 -12.31 -0.91 0.89
C ASP A 114 -12.91 -1.84 -0.17
N GLY A 115 -14.21 -1.69 -0.48
CA GLY A 115 -14.86 -2.47 -1.52
C GLY A 115 -14.23 -2.31 -2.89
N ALA A 116 -13.89 -1.07 -3.27
CA ALA A 116 -13.20 -0.80 -4.53
C ALA A 116 -11.79 -1.41 -4.54
N THR A 117 -11.09 -1.38 -3.41
CA THR A 117 -9.74 -1.93 -3.30
C THR A 117 -9.74 -3.46 -3.35
N LEU A 118 -10.72 -4.11 -2.70
CA LEU A 118 -10.90 -5.56 -2.77
C LEU A 118 -11.29 -6.00 -4.20
N ALA A 119 -12.20 -5.26 -4.85
CA ALA A 119 -12.55 -5.53 -6.25
C ALA A 119 -11.35 -5.37 -7.20
N LEU A 120 -10.46 -4.40 -6.95
CA LEU A 120 -9.21 -4.26 -7.72
C LEU A 120 -8.32 -5.50 -7.59
N ALA A 121 -8.29 -6.12 -6.42
CA ALA A 121 -7.49 -7.33 -6.19
C ALA A 121 -8.00 -8.54 -6.99
N GLU A 122 -9.26 -8.52 -7.43
CA GLU A 122 -9.87 -9.56 -8.29
C GLU A 122 -9.85 -9.17 -9.78
N ALA A 123 -9.28 -8.01 -10.15
CA ALA A 123 -9.42 -7.44 -11.49
C ALA A 123 -8.78 -8.27 -12.61
N ASP A 124 -7.75 -9.03 -12.31
CA ASP A 124 -7.05 -9.93 -13.24
C ASP A 124 -7.49 -11.40 -13.12
N GLY A 125 -8.47 -11.68 -12.25
CA GLY A 125 -8.98 -13.02 -11.96
C GLY A 125 -8.26 -13.74 -10.82
N SER A 126 -7.33 -13.09 -10.13
CA SER A 126 -6.70 -13.62 -8.91
C SER A 126 -7.72 -13.74 -7.78
N ASP A 127 -7.50 -14.73 -6.92
CA ASP A 127 -8.11 -14.72 -5.59
C ASP A 127 -7.29 -13.85 -4.61
N LEU A 128 -7.79 -13.69 -3.40
CA LEU A 128 -7.15 -12.82 -2.41
C LEU A 128 -5.78 -13.34 -1.95
N GLU A 129 -5.58 -14.65 -1.91
CA GLU A 129 -4.29 -15.25 -1.52
C GLU A 129 -3.24 -15.00 -2.60
N GLU A 130 -3.59 -15.19 -3.87
CA GLU A 130 -2.73 -14.90 -5.01
C GLU A 130 -2.38 -13.42 -5.08
N PHE A 131 -3.36 -12.54 -4.87
CA PHE A 131 -3.11 -11.09 -4.86
C PHE A 131 -2.20 -10.67 -3.69
N ASN A 132 -2.35 -11.26 -2.51
CA ASN A 132 -1.45 -11.02 -1.39
C ASN A 132 -0.01 -11.44 -1.69
N LEU A 133 0.20 -12.54 -2.40
CA LEU A 133 1.54 -12.95 -2.85
C LEU A 133 2.15 -11.90 -3.79
N LYS A 134 1.36 -11.34 -4.70
CA LYS A 134 1.81 -10.22 -5.56
C LYS A 134 2.18 -8.99 -4.75
N MET A 135 1.39 -8.65 -3.73
CA MET A 135 1.71 -7.53 -2.83
C MET A 135 3.02 -7.78 -2.08
N ASP A 136 3.22 -8.96 -1.52
CA ASP A 136 4.44 -9.32 -0.80
C ASP A 136 5.67 -9.25 -1.70
N GLN A 137 5.55 -9.78 -2.93
CA GLN A 137 6.61 -9.66 -3.93
C GLN A 137 6.89 -8.21 -4.30
N LYS A 138 5.86 -7.40 -4.57
CA LYS A 138 6.01 -5.98 -4.90
C LYS A 138 6.66 -5.19 -3.76
N ALA A 139 6.29 -5.45 -2.50
CA ALA A 139 6.93 -4.83 -1.35
C ALA A 139 8.43 -5.11 -1.31
N LYS A 140 8.83 -6.36 -1.55
CA LYS A 140 10.25 -6.77 -1.62
C LYS A 140 10.98 -6.10 -2.79
N GLU A 141 10.35 -6.00 -3.96
CA GLU A 141 10.90 -5.32 -5.15
C GLU A 141 11.15 -3.83 -4.89
N ILE A 142 10.23 -3.14 -4.21
CA ILE A 142 10.36 -1.74 -3.81
C ILE A 142 11.50 -1.56 -2.77
N GLY A 143 11.84 -2.62 -2.05
CA GLY A 143 12.90 -2.62 -1.04
C GLY A 143 12.39 -2.47 0.39
N LEU A 144 11.11 -2.71 0.65
CA LEU A 144 10.57 -2.81 2.00
C LEU A 144 11.20 -3.99 2.74
N ARG A 145 11.44 -3.84 4.04
CA ARG A 145 12.19 -4.82 4.84
C ARG A 145 11.45 -5.36 6.06
N ASN A 146 10.63 -4.53 6.69
CA ASN A 146 9.99 -4.84 7.97
C ASN A 146 8.47 -4.63 7.86
N PHE A 147 7.81 -5.50 7.12
CA PHE A 147 6.37 -5.45 6.88
C PHE A 147 5.70 -6.80 7.11
N THR A 148 4.40 -6.78 7.28
CA THR A 148 3.51 -7.93 7.22
C THR A 148 2.34 -7.53 6.33
N ILE A 149 2.03 -8.32 5.31
CA ILE A 149 0.88 -8.10 4.43
C ILE A 149 -0.10 -9.23 4.67
N VAL A 150 -1.33 -8.89 5.02
CA VAL A 150 -2.43 -9.79 5.30
C VAL A 150 -3.54 -9.65 4.26
N ASN A 151 -3.75 -8.40 3.78
CA ASN A 151 -4.81 -8.12 2.80
C ASN A 151 -4.57 -6.79 2.06
N PRO A 152 -5.30 -6.55 0.95
CA PRO A 152 -5.15 -5.35 0.12
C PRO A 152 -5.55 -4.04 0.79
N VAL A 153 -6.38 -4.07 1.83
CA VAL A 153 -7.07 -2.88 2.36
C VAL A 153 -6.55 -2.40 3.71
N GLY A 154 -5.91 -3.30 4.50
CA GLY A 154 -5.40 -3.01 5.83
C GLY A 154 -6.46 -3.14 6.95
N LEU A 155 -7.51 -3.89 6.71
CA LEU A 155 -8.43 -4.36 7.74
C LEU A 155 -7.80 -5.51 8.54
N THR A 156 -8.38 -5.86 9.69
CA THR A 156 -8.03 -7.13 10.34
C THR A 156 -8.48 -8.31 9.48
N ASN A 157 -7.81 -9.46 9.60
CA ASN A 157 -8.19 -10.66 8.85
C ASN A 157 -9.64 -11.08 9.12
N GLY A 158 -10.12 -10.92 10.37
CA GLY A 158 -11.50 -11.25 10.75
C GLY A 158 -12.55 -10.35 10.09
N ASP A 159 -12.24 -9.09 9.80
CA ASP A 159 -13.14 -8.15 9.15
C ASP A 159 -13.32 -8.44 7.65
N LEU A 160 -12.44 -9.23 7.05
CA LEU A 160 -12.59 -9.67 5.66
C LEU A 160 -13.73 -10.68 5.42
N LYS A 161 -14.38 -11.16 6.46
CA LYS A 161 -15.51 -12.11 6.37
C LYS A 161 -15.19 -13.34 5.51
N GLY A 162 -15.91 -13.53 4.38
CA GLY A 162 -15.69 -14.63 3.44
C GLY A 162 -14.32 -14.64 2.78
N LEU A 163 -13.67 -13.48 2.67
CA LEU A 163 -12.32 -13.33 2.11
C LEU A 163 -11.18 -13.58 3.13
N LYS A 164 -11.54 -13.95 4.37
CA LYS A 164 -10.57 -14.24 5.43
C LYS A 164 -9.60 -15.35 5.03
N LEU A 165 -8.31 -15.13 5.24
CA LEU A 165 -7.26 -16.12 4.98
C LEU A 165 -7.00 -16.99 6.21
N GLY A 166 -7.06 -18.32 6.03
CA GLY A 166 -6.99 -19.28 7.11
C GLY A 166 -5.67 -19.33 7.88
N GLN A 167 -4.58 -18.88 7.25
CA GLN A 167 -3.23 -18.86 7.86
C GLN A 167 -3.02 -17.72 8.86
N TYR A 168 -3.93 -16.75 8.95
CA TYR A 168 -3.83 -15.62 9.88
C TYR A 168 -4.90 -15.65 10.96
N ALA A 169 -4.55 -15.20 12.17
CA ALA A 169 -5.52 -14.99 13.25
C ALA A 169 -6.48 -13.84 12.89
N ASN A 170 -7.65 -13.80 13.52
CA ASN A 170 -8.68 -12.79 13.19
C ASN A 170 -8.23 -11.34 13.44
N ASP A 171 -7.38 -11.11 14.43
CA ASP A 171 -6.86 -9.80 14.82
C ASP A 171 -5.58 -9.40 14.07
N THR A 172 -5.07 -10.27 13.19
CA THR A 172 -3.88 -9.97 12.39
C THR A 172 -4.22 -8.91 11.34
N GLU A 173 -3.38 -7.90 11.23
CA GLU A 173 -3.52 -6.79 10.29
C GLU A 173 -2.20 -6.46 9.59
N ASN A 174 -2.26 -5.63 8.56
CA ASN A 174 -1.04 -5.19 7.88
C ASN A 174 -0.21 -4.29 8.77
N GLU A 175 1.09 -4.55 8.80
CA GLU A 175 2.05 -3.74 9.54
C GLU A 175 3.22 -3.33 8.65
N MET A 176 3.72 -2.12 8.85
CA MET A 176 4.94 -1.60 8.23
C MET A 176 5.69 -0.70 9.21
N THR A 177 6.95 -0.43 8.90
CA THR A 177 7.68 0.66 9.55
C THR A 177 7.38 1.99 8.87
N ALA A 178 7.60 3.12 9.56
CA ALA A 178 7.50 4.44 8.93
C ALA A 178 8.45 4.56 7.73
N LYS A 179 9.62 3.92 7.81
CA LYS A 179 10.59 3.90 6.72
C LYS A 179 10.07 3.12 5.50
N ASP A 180 9.46 1.97 5.70
CA ASP A 180 8.86 1.19 4.60
C ASP A 180 7.70 1.96 3.95
N ALA A 181 6.83 2.59 4.74
CA ALA A 181 5.74 3.42 4.23
C ALA A 181 6.26 4.61 3.39
N ALA A 182 7.34 5.27 3.82
CA ALA A 182 7.95 6.36 3.05
C ALA A 182 8.60 5.87 1.75
N LEU A 183 9.24 4.70 1.76
CA LEU A 183 9.80 4.09 0.54
C LEU A 183 8.70 3.71 -0.45
N LEU A 184 7.58 3.16 0.03
CA LEU A 184 6.42 2.85 -0.79
C LEU A 184 5.83 4.12 -1.43
N ALA A 185 5.62 5.17 -0.64
CA ALA A 185 5.12 6.45 -1.14
C ALA A 185 6.07 7.08 -2.18
N ARG A 186 7.39 7.05 -1.91
CA ARG A 186 8.42 7.52 -2.85
C ARG A 186 8.37 6.74 -4.17
N TYR A 187 8.26 5.42 -4.10
CA TYR A 187 8.14 4.57 -5.29
C TYR A 187 6.95 4.99 -6.14
N LEU A 188 5.76 5.16 -5.54
CA LEU A 188 4.56 5.54 -6.27
C LEU A 188 4.70 6.89 -6.97
N VAL A 189 5.17 7.93 -6.26
CA VAL A 189 5.37 9.27 -6.82
C VAL A 189 6.36 9.26 -8.00
N GLN A 190 7.38 8.37 -7.96
CA GLN A 190 8.37 8.28 -9.03
C GLN A 190 7.95 7.39 -10.19
N ALA A 191 7.30 6.27 -9.90
CA ALA A 191 6.94 5.28 -10.92
C ALA A 191 5.63 5.61 -11.64
N TYR A 192 4.72 6.35 -10.97
CA TYR A 192 3.37 6.66 -11.43
C TYR A 192 3.01 8.11 -11.09
N PRO A 193 3.68 9.09 -11.72
CA PRO A 193 3.49 10.52 -11.43
C PRO A 193 2.08 11.03 -11.82
N GLU A 194 1.31 10.22 -12.52
CA GLU A 194 -0.09 10.51 -12.91
C GLU A 194 -1.14 10.16 -11.83
N LEU A 195 -0.72 9.54 -10.71
CA LEU A 195 -1.59 9.17 -9.58
C LEU A 195 -2.07 10.36 -8.74
#